data_8204d2c0977d01f71f146090188f8e26
#
_entry.id   8204d2c0977d01f71f146090188f8e26
#
_cell.length_a   1.000
_cell.length_b   1.000
_cell.length_c   1.000
_cell.angle_alpha   90.00
_cell.angle_beta   90.00
_cell.angle_gamma   90.00
#
_symmetry.space_group_name_H-M   'P 1'
#
loop_
_entity.id
_entity.type
_entity.pdbx_description
1 polymer ?
#
loop_
_entity_poly.entity_id
_entity_poly.type
_entity_poly.pdbx_seq_one_letter_code
_entity_poly.pdbx_strand_id
1 'polypeptide(L)'
;EKILPGTTLVIFDEIQECPSALNALKYFKEKANEYHVIAAGSLLGTLLAQPKSYPVGMVNLLDIHPLTFDEFLDATDESLYAYYQSITKEQTIEEIFHNRLMEAYNNYLIIGGMPECVASWVKHKDPARITQIQKELVQIYENDFSKHNGKVNSGRILQVFRSIVTQLAKPNEKFMYGAVREGGRARDFEEAIEWLVSAGMLNRVYNLSKLEHPLSAFRKMDQFKLFVFDTGLLKYMAGIDNSAILLKTDYQFK
;
A
#
# COMPACT_ATOMS: atom_id res chain seq x y z
N GLU A 1 -11.35 -27.60 -21.07
CA GLU A 1 -12.10 -27.75 -19.79
C GLU A 1 -13.44 -27.06 -19.93
N LYS A 2 -14.47 -27.64 -19.31
CA LYS A 2 -15.80 -27.02 -19.32
C LYS A 2 -15.94 -26.09 -18.11
N ILE A 3 -16.41 -24.88 -18.35
CA ILE A 3 -16.80 -23.94 -17.28
C ILE A 3 -18.18 -24.37 -16.78
N LEU A 4 -18.25 -24.77 -15.52
CA LEU A 4 -19.48 -25.29 -14.90
C LEU A 4 -20.08 -24.21 -13.97
N PRO A 5 -21.37 -23.87 -14.15
CA PRO A 5 -22.05 -22.93 -13.27
C PRO A 5 -21.99 -23.37 -11.80
N GLY A 6 -21.80 -22.43 -10.89
CA GLY A 6 -21.78 -22.65 -9.44
C GLY A 6 -20.57 -23.39 -8.86
N THR A 7 -19.69 -23.95 -9.71
CA THR A 7 -18.53 -24.75 -9.25
C THR A 7 -17.20 -24.25 -9.80
N THR A 8 -17.20 -23.54 -10.95
CA THR A 8 -15.99 -23.00 -11.56
C THR A 8 -15.84 -21.52 -11.19
N LEU A 9 -14.65 -21.16 -10.72
CA LEU A 9 -14.26 -19.77 -10.54
C LEU A 9 -13.53 -19.30 -11.81
N VAL A 10 -14.03 -18.22 -12.41
CA VAL A 10 -13.38 -17.54 -13.55
C VAL A 10 -12.57 -16.38 -13.01
N ILE A 11 -11.28 -16.35 -13.32
CA ILE A 11 -10.37 -15.27 -12.88
C ILE A 11 -9.88 -14.54 -14.13
N PHE A 12 -10.13 -13.23 -14.17
CA PHE A 12 -9.51 -12.31 -15.13
C PHE A 12 -8.37 -11.58 -14.44
N ASP A 13 -7.15 -11.89 -14.83
CA ASP A 13 -5.96 -11.19 -14.34
C ASP A 13 -5.60 -10.04 -15.28
N GLU A 14 -5.08 -8.93 -14.71
CA GLU A 14 -4.75 -7.69 -15.44
C GLU A 14 -5.89 -7.23 -16.37
N ILE A 15 -7.12 -7.21 -15.86
CA ILE A 15 -8.33 -6.95 -16.68
C ILE A 15 -8.27 -5.58 -17.36
N GLN A 16 -7.49 -4.61 -16.85
CA GLN A 16 -7.31 -3.30 -17.46
C GLN A 16 -6.66 -3.37 -18.86
N GLU A 17 -5.90 -4.42 -19.15
CA GLU A 17 -5.30 -4.62 -20.47
C GLU A 17 -6.33 -5.03 -21.53
N CYS A 18 -7.55 -5.40 -21.10
CA CYS A 18 -8.63 -5.84 -21.99
C CYS A 18 -9.95 -5.09 -21.71
N PRO A 19 -10.16 -3.89 -22.28
CA PRO A 19 -11.38 -3.09 -22.04
C PRO A 19 -12.68 -3.83 -22.35
N SER A 20 -12.67 -4.76 -23.32
CA SER A 20 -13.83 -5.60 -23.63
C SER A 20 -14.17 -6.59 -22.51
N ALA A 21 -13.15 -7.16 -21.84
CA ALA A 21 -13.36 -8.03 -20.68
C ALA A 21 -13.93 -7.24 -19.49
N LEU A 22 -13.39 -6.03 -19.24
CA LEU A 22 -13.92 -5.14 -18.20
C LEU A 22 -15.40 -4.82 -18.43
N ASN A 23 -15.78 -4.48 -19.67
CA ASN A 23 -17.18 -4.24 -20.04
C ASN A 23 -18.05 -5.52 -19.93
N ALA A 24 -17.45 -6.69 -20.13
CA ALA A 24 -18.18 -7.96 -20.04
C ALA A 24 -18.59 -8.32 -18.61
N LEU A 25 -17.95 -7.78 -17.58
CA LEU A 25 -18.32 -8.01 -16.16
C LEU A 25 -19.79 -7.69 -15.91
N LYS A 26 -20.34 -6.66 -16.57
CA LYS A 26 -21.75 -6.32 -16.51
C LYS A 26 -22.64 -7.50 -16.94
N TYR A 27 -22.29 -8.18 -18.03
CA TYR A 27 -23.08 -9.27 -18.56
C TYR A 27 -23.03 -10.54 -17.69
N PHE A 28 -21.94 -10.78 -16.98
CA PHE A 28 -21.89 -11.84 -15.98
C PHE A 28 -22.94 -11.60 -14.90
N LYS A 29 -23.06 -10.38 -14.39
CA LYS A 29 -24.10 -10.03 -13.40
C LYS A 29 -25.53 -10.13 -13.95
N GLU A 30 -25.75 -9.66 -15.17
CA GLU A 30 -27.10 -9.56 -15.76
C GLU A 30 -27.62 -10.88 -16.35
N LYS A 31 -26.73 -11.69 -16.94
CA LYS A 31 -27.13 -12.84 -17.78
C LYS A 31 -26.48 -14.17 -17.41
N ALA A 32 -25.51 -14.17 -16.52
CA ALA A 32 -24.72 -15.35 -16.18
C ALA A 32 -24.29 -15.31 -14.70
N ASN A 33 -25.20 -14.92 -13.82
CA ASN A 33 -24.94 -14.71 -12.40
C ASN A 33 -24.65 -16.02 -11.64
N GLU A 34 -24.82 -17.14 -12.27
CA GLU A 34 -24.47 -18.46 -11.77
C GLU A 34 -22.96 -18.75 -11.83
N TYR A 35 -22.17 -17.93 -12.54
CA TYR A 35 -20.71 -18.08 -12.59
C TYR A 35 -20.05 -17.19 -11.54
N HIS A 36 -19.10 -17.78 -10.80
CA HIS A 36 -18.26 -17.03 -9.89
C HIS A 36 -17.13 -16.36 -10.67
N VAL A 37 -17.04 -15.04 -10.59
CA VAL A 37 -16.07 -14.25 -11.36
C VAL A 37 -15.29 -13.33 -10.43
N ILE A 38 -13.95 -13.37 -10.54
CA ILE A 38 -13.03 -12.40 -9.93
C ILE A 38 -12.26 -11.74 -11.06
N ALA A 39 -12.13 -10.41 -10.99
CA ALA A 39 -11.29 -9.64 -11.89
C ALA A 39 -10.26 -8.89 -11.05
N ALA A 40 -8.99 -9.09 -11.37
CA ALA A 40 -7.86 -8.44 -10.72
C ALA A 40 -7.16 -7.47 -11.66
N GLY A 41 -6.56 -6.42 -11.12
CA GLY A 41 -5.73 -5.47 -11.88
C GLY A 41 -5.05 -4.48 -10.95
N SER A 42 -3.76 -4.27 -11.18
CA SER A 42 -2.89 -3.42 -10.37
C SER A 42 -3.24 -1.92 -10.42
N LEU A 43 -3.92 -1.47 -11.48
CA LEU A 43 -4.26 -0.08 -11.74
C LEU A 43 -5.77 0.17 -11.87
N LEU A 44 -6.60 -0.72 -11.34
CA LEU A 44 -8.06 -0.59 -11.41
C LEU A 44 -8.54 0.74 -10.81
N GLY A 45 -7.96 1.20 -9.71
CA GLY A 45 -8.28 2.49 -9.09
C GLY A 45 -8.11 3.68 -10.04
N THR A 46 -7.09 3.67 -10.90
CA THR A 46 -6.86 4.75 -11.88
C THR A 46 -7.83 4.68 -13.06
N LEU A 47 -8.24 3.47 -13.47
CA LEU A 47 -9.26 3.28 -14.51
C LEU A 47 -10.66 3.64 -14.04
N LEU A 48 -10.97 3.36 -12.77
CA LEU A 48 -12.25 3.68 -12.15
C LEU A 48 -12.49 5.20 -12.06
N ALA A 49 -11.42 5.99 -12.03
CA ALA A 49 -11.48 7.44 -12.10
C ALA A 49 -11.83 7.99 -13.51
N GLN A 50 -11.84 7.12 -14.55
CA GLN A 50 -12.19 7.52 -15.92
C GLN A 50 -13.70 7.32 -16.21
N PRO A 51 -14.42 8.32 -16.78
CA PRO A 51 -15.88 8.31 -16.86
C PRO A 51 -16.51 7.26 -17.80
N LYS A 52 -15.75 6.46 -18.53
CA LYS A 52 -16.27 5.75 -19.71
C LYS A 52 -16.41 4.23 -19.64
N SER A 53 -16.03 3.52 -18.58
CA SER A 53 -15.96 2.06 -18.70
C SER A 53 -16.19 1.21 -17.46
N TYR A 54 -16.79 1.76 -16.40
CA TYR A 54 -16.99 0.95 -15.18
C TYR A 54 -18.45 0.50 -15.03
N PRO A 55 -18.71 -0.80 -14.78
CA PRO A 55 -20.05 -1.32 -14.55
C PRO A 55 -20.57 -0.97 -13.15
N VAL A 56 -20.94 0.30 -12.96
CA VAL A 56 -21.45 0.84 -11.68
C VAL A 56 -22.61 -0.02 -11.16
N GLY A 57 -22.51 -0.47 -9.90
CA GLY A 57 -23.54 -1.27 -9.25
C GLY A 57 -23.59 -2.75 -9.68
N MET A 58 -22.72 -3.19 -10.59
CA MET A 58 -22.69 -4.57 -11.10
C MET A 58 -21.56 -5.42 -10.55
N VAL A 59 -20.59 -4.81 -9.86
CA VAL A 59 -19.43 -5.46 -9.24
C VAL A 59 -19.24 -4.95 -7.82
N ASN A 60 -18.67 -5.80 -6.97
CA ASN A 60 -18.18 -5.44 -5.65
C ASN A 60 -16.68 -5.20 -5.75
N LEU A 61 -16.20 -4.10 -5.20
CA LEU A 61 -14.78 -3.81 -5.11
C LEU A 61 -14.21 -4.41 -3.84
N LEU A 62 -13.02 -4.99 -3.96
CA LEU A 62 -12.20 -5.47 -2.86
C LEU A 62 -10.80 -4.88 -3.03
N ASP A 63 -10.43 -4.00 -2.11
CA ASP A 63 -9.08 -3.45 -2.07
C ASP A 63 -8.18 -4.41 -1.30
N ILE A 64 -7.05 -4.80 -1.90
CA ILE A 64 -6.05 -5.65 -1.27
C ILE A 64 -4.87 -4.76 -0.87
N HIS A 65 -4.59 -4.73 0.42
CA HIS A 65 -3.50 -3.98 1.01
C HIS A 65 -2.36 -4.91 1.44
N PRO A 66 -1.14 -4.38 1.69
CA PRO A 66 -0.12 -5.13 2.42
C PRO A 66 -0.66 -5.66 3.75
N LEU A 67 -0.09 -6.75 4.24
CA LEU A 67 -0.47 -7.33 5.52
C LEU A 67 -0.35 -6.28 6.63
N THR A 68 -1.34 -6.24 7.50
CA THR A 68 -1.32 -5.45 8.74
C THR A 68 -0.38 -6.09 9.77
N PHE A 69 -0.13 -5.40 10.89
CA PHE A 69 0.74 -5.96 11.94
C PHE A 69 0.18 -7.26 12.54
N ASP A 70 -1.12 -7.32 12.75
CA ASP A 70 -1.78 -8.52 13.28
C ASP A 70 -1.73 -9.70 12.30
N GLU A 71 -1.93 -9.47 10.99
CA GLU A 71 -1.74 -10.49 9.94
C GLU A 71 -0.28 -10.93 9.82
N PHE A 72 0.68 -10.01 9.97
CA PHE A 72 2.10 -10.33 10.03
C PHE A 72 2.43 -11.18 11.27
N LEU A 73 1.84 -10.86 12.42
CA LEU A 73 2.05 -11.57 13.66
C LEU A 73 1.49 -12.99 13.57
N ASP A 74 0.28 -13.16 13.02
CA ASP A 74 -0.33 -14.47 12.75
C ASP A 74 0.58 -15.35 11.88
N ALA A 75 1.11 -14.76 10.79
CA ALA A 75 2.00 -15.48 9.86
C ALA A 75 3.37 -15.85 10.46
N THR A 76 3.87 -15.12 11.47
CA THR A 76 5.25 -15.24 11.99
C THR A 76 5.36 -15.90 13.35
N ASP A 77 4.34 -15.76 14.23
CA ASP A 77 4.28 -16.33 15.59
C ASP A 77 2.81 -16.47 16.03
N GLU A 78 2.18 -17.59 15.66
CA GLU A 78 0.78 -17.89 15.96
C GLU A 78 0.48 -17.83 17.48
N SER A 79 1.42 -18.22 18.33
CA SER A 79 1.25 -18.21 19.79
C SER A 79 1.20 -16.79 20.34
N LEU A 80 2.04 -15.91 19.83
CA LEU A 80 2.06 -14.50 20.21
C LEU A 80 0.84 -13.76 19.63
N TYR A 81 0.39 -14.13 18.45
CA TYR A 81 -0.85 -13.62 17.85
C TYR A 81 -2.07 -13.98 18.70
N ALA A 82 -2.21 -15.24 19.13
CA ALA A 82 -3.30 -15.66 20.01
C ALA A 82 -3.31 -14.87 21.34
N TYR A 83 -2.13 -14.63 21.91
CA TYR A 83 -2.00 -13.74 23.08
C TYR A 83 -2.42 -12.30 22.75
N TYR A 84 -1.94 -11.74 21.64
CA TYR A 84 -2.27 -10.37 21.19
C TYR A 84 -3.79 -10.18 21.04
N GLN A 85 -4.48 -11.14 20.43
CA GLN A 85 -5.93 -11.14 20.29
C GLN A 85 -6.69 -11.20 21.62
N SER A 86 -6.08 -11.75 22.67
CA SER A 86 -6.68 -11.83 24.00
C SER A 86 -6.55 -10.55 24.83
N ILE A 87 -5.75 -9.57 24.39
CA ILE A 87 -5.51 -8.33 25.12
C ILE A 87 -6.77 -7.45 25.13
N THR A 88 -7.23 -7.09 26.30
CA THR A 88 -8.32 -6.13 26.51
C THR A 88 -7.76 -4.75 26.88
N LYS A 89 -8.57 -3.69 26.68
CA LYS A 89 -8.16 -2.29 26.98
C LYS A 89 -7.78 -2.06 28.44
N GLU A 90 -8.28 -2.88 29.35
CA GLU A 90 -8.09 -2.75 30.80
C GLU A 90 -6.98 -3.66 31.34
N GLN A 91 -6.40 -4.50 30.49
CA GLN A 91 -5.38 -5.47 30.91
C GLN A 91 -3.98 -4.85 30.90
N THR A 92 -3.26 -5.02 32.00
CA THR A 92 -1.82 -4.75 32.01
C THR A 92 -1.08 -5.86 31.31
N ILE A 93 -0.29 -5.53 30.29
CA ILE A 93 0.53 -6.49 29.55
C ILE A 93 1.77 -6.80 30.38
N GLU A 94 2.04 -8.08 30.61
CA GLU A 94 3.28 -8.52 31.29
C GLU A 94 4.51 -8.12 30.47
N GLU A 95 5.58 -7.72 31.12
CA GLU A 95 6.79 -7.18 30.48
C GLU A 95 7.38 -8.14 29.43
N ILE A 96 7.35 -9.44 29.68
CA ILE A 96 7.86 -10.43 28.74
C ILE A 96 7.08 -10.44 27.41
N PHE A 97 5.75 -10.34 27.48
CA PHE A 97 4.91 -10.30 26.29
C PHE A 97 4.99 -8.94 25.60
N HIS A 98 5.07 -7.85 26.37
CA HIS A 98 5.29 -6.52 25.82
C HIS A 98 6.58 -6.49 24.99
N ASN A 99 7.69 -6.98 25.54
CA ASN A 99 8.98 -7.00 24.84
C ASN A 99 8.94 -7.85 23.56
N ARG A 100 8.28 -9.03 23.60
CA ARG A 100 8.08 -9.85 22.39
C ARG A 100 7.24 -9.17 21.33
N LEU A 101 6.15 -8.51 21.72
CA LEU A 101 5.30 -7.74 20.80
C LEU A 101 6.07 -6.56 20.20
N MET A 102 6.88 -5.85 20.98
CA MET A 102 7.72 -4.76 20.49
C MET A 102 8.79 -5.25 19.52
N GLU A 103 9.40 -6.40 19.77
CA GLU A 103 10.35 -7.03 18.83
C GLU A 103 9.65 -7.42 17.53
N ALA A 104 8.48 -8.05 17.59
CA ALA A 104 7.68 -8.39 16.42
C ALA A 104 7.26 -7.14 15.64
N TYR A 105 6.84 -6.07 16.33
CA TYR A 105 6.48 -4.80 15.72
C TYR A 105 7.66 -4.13 15.01
N ASN A 106 8.84 -4.12 15.65
CA ASN A 106 10.06 -3.62 15.02
C ASN A 106 10.43 -4.42 13.76
N ASN A 107 10.30 -5.75 13.81
CA ASN A 107 10.48 -6.60 12.63
C ASN A 107 9.49 -6.24 11.52
N TYR A 108 8.21 -6.04 11.87
CA TYR A 108 7.19 -5.60 10.91
C TYR A 108 7.52 -4.25 10.25
N LEU A 109 7.99 -3.27 11.01
CA LEU A 109 8.39 -1.97 10.46
C LEU A 109 9.53 -2.08 9.43
N ILE A 110 10.38 -3.10 9.56
CA ILE A 110 11.53 -3.35 8.69
C ILE A 110 11.16 -4.17 7.47
N ILE A 111 10.43 -5.27 7.69
CA ILE A 111 10.07 -6.23 6.66
C ILE A 111 8.92 -5.70 5.81
N GLY A 112 7.99 -4.97 6.44
CA GLY A 112 6.74 -4.52 5.85
C GLY A 112 5.69 -5.62 5.81
N GLY A 113 4.56 -5.26 5.20
CA GLY A 113 3.42 -6.16 4.98
C GLY A 113 3.36 -6.74 3.57
N MET A 114 4.37 -6.53 2.72
CA MET A 114 4.36 -7.11 1.38
C MET A 114 4.41 -8.65 1.49
N PRO A 115 3.44 -9.38 0.88
CA PRO A 115 3.30 -10.84 1.07
C PRO A 115 4.57 -11.62 0.77
N GLU A 116 5.32 -11.25 -0.28
CA GLU A 116 6.58 -11.90 -0.65
C GLU A 116 7.66 -11.69 0.41
N CYS A 117 7.76 -10.48 0.98
CA CYS A 117 8.68 -10.20 2.07
C CYS A 117 8.34 -11.02 3.32
N VAL A 118 7.07 -11.07 3.70
CA VAL A 118 6.60 -11.83 4.87
C VAL A 118 6.82 -13.33 4.66
N ALA A 119 6.46 -13.90 3.53
CA ALA A 119 6.67 -15.31 3.20
C ALA A 119 8.16 -15.68 3.21
N SER A 120 9.02 -14.82 2.65
CA SER A 120 10.47 -15.02 2.67
C SER A 120 11.03 -14.96 4.09
N TRP A 121 10.53 -14.03 4.92
CA TRP A 121 10.93 -13.93 6.33
C TRP A 121 10.52 -15.14 7.13
N VAL A 122 9.28 -15.61 7.00
CA VAL A 122 8.81 -16.84 7.69
C VAL A 122 9.71 -18.01 7.36
N LYS A 123 10.07 -18.18 6.10
CA LYS A 123 10.83 -19.34 5.61
C LYS A 123 12.33 -19.29 5.91
N HIS A 124 12.94 -18.11 5.78
CA HIS A 124 14.41 -18.01 5.73
C HIS A 124 15.01 -17.21 6.88
N LYS A 125 14.25 -16.28 7.48
CA LYS A 125 14.74 -15.33 8.53
C LYS A 125 16.02 -14.59 8.08
N ASP A 126 16.14 -14.29 6.79
CA ASP A 126 17.32 -13.69 6.16
C ASP A 126 17.06 -12.25 5.75
N PRO A 127 17.67 -11.27 6.45
CA PRO A 127 17.51 -9.83 6.14
C PRO A 127 17.98 -9.43 4.76
N ALA A 128 19.01 -10.08 4.22
CA ALA A 128 19.56 -9.73 2.91
C ALA A 128 18.57 -10.08 1.80
N ARG A 129 17.84 -11.18 1.94
CA ARG A 129 16.76 -11.57 1.01
C ARG A 129 15.62 -10.56 1.04
N ILE A 130 15.23 -10.09 2.24
CA ILE A 130 14.18 -9.06 2.35
C ILE A 130 14.60 -7.78 1.63
N THR A 131 15.84 -7.33 1.82
CA THR A 131 16.37 -6.17 1.12
C THR A 131 16.31 -6.35 -0.41
N GLN A 132 16.65 -7.53 -0.90
CA GLN A 132 16.62 -7.82 -2.34
C GLN A 132 15.17 -7.80 -2.89
N ILE A 133 14.21 -8.42 -2.20
CA ILE A 133 12.79 -8.39 -2.59
C ILE A 133 12.26 -6.96 -2.58
N GLN A 134 12.52 -6.19 -1.53
CA GLN A 134 12.10 -4.78 -1.43
C GLN A 134 12.68 -3.95 -2.59
N LYS A 135 13.94 -4.17 -2.95
CA LYS A 135 14.58 -3.52 -4.10
C LYS A 135 13.85 -3.83 -5.39
N GLU A 136 13.57 -5.11 -5.65
CA GLU A 136 12.90 -5.57 -6.86
C GLU A 136 11.48 -5.00 -6.95
N LEU A 137 10.72 -5.01 -5.86
CA LEU A 137 9.38 -4.43 -5.80
C LEU A 137 9.39 -2.93 -6.11
N VAL A 138 10.28 -2.15 -5.49
CA VAL A 138 10.39 -0.71 -5.76
C VAL A 138 10.75 -0.47 -7.23
N GLN A 139 11.67 -1.25 -7.82
CA GLN A 139 12.03 -1.13 -9.22
C GLN A 139 10.87 -1.47 -10.17
N ILE A 140 10.07 -2.50 -9.84
CA ILE A 140 8.88 -2.86 -10.61
C ILE A 140 7.89 -1.69 -10.61
N TYR A 141 7.57 -1.14 -9.45
CA TYR A 141 6.65 0.01 -9.34
C TYR A 141 7.17 1.23 -10.10
N GLU A 142 8.44 1.59 -9.97
CA GLU A 142 9.03 2.71 -10.70
C GLU A 142 8.99 2.51 -12.22
N ASN A 143 9.17 1.28 -12.70
CA ASN A 143 9.04 0.93 -14.12
C ASN A 143 7.58 1.04 -14.60
N ASP A 144 6.62 0.63 -13.78
CA ASP A 144 5.19 0.70 -14.14
C ASP A 144 4.69 2.15 -14.25
N PHE A 145 5.26 3.09 -13.49
CA PHE A 145 4.95 4.53 -13.65
C PHE A 145 5.20 5.03 -15.09
N SER A 146 6.17 4.43 -15.79
CA SER A 146 6.53 4.83 -17.14
C SER A 146 5.63 4.25 -18.23
N LYS A 147 4.96 3.12 -17.97
CA LYS A 147 4.15 2.42 -18.98
C LYS A 147 2.82 3.13 -19.28
N HIS A 148 2.20 3.70 -18.26
CA HIS A 148 0.79 4.13 -18.34
C HIS A 148 0.58 5.64 -18.45
N ASN A 149 1.60 6.49 -18.29
CA ASN A 149 1.42 7.92 -18.07
C ASN A 149 2.11 8.86 -19.09
N GLY A 150 2.76 8.33 -20.12
CA GLY A 150 3.58 9.12 -21.04
C GLY A 150 4.83 9.73 -20.36
N LYS A 151 5.84 10.14 -21.13
CA LYS A 151 7.16 10.53 -20.59
C LYS A 151 7.15 11.70 -19.59
N VAL A 152 6.28 12.71 -19.79
CA VAL A 152 6.28 13.91 -18.95
C VAL A 152 5.64 13.62 -17.59
N ASN A 153 4.51 12.91 -17.56
CA ASN A 153 3.80 12.57 -16.33
C ASN A 153 4.56 11.53 -15.52
N SER A 154 5.16 10.53 -16.16
CA SER A 154 5.99 9.52 -15.52
C SER A 154 7.15 10.12 -14.74
N GLY A 155 7.83 11.14 -15.29
CA GLY A 155 8.90 11.85 -14.60
C GLY A 155 8.42 12.57 -13.33
N ARG A 156 7.23 13.20 -13.37
CA ARG A 156 6.62 13.86 -12.20
C ARG A 156 6.19 12.87 -11.13
N ILE A 157 5.58 11.76 -11.53
CA ILE A 157 5.17 10.68 -10.63
C ILE A 157 6.38 10.14 -9.88
N LEU A 158 7.46 9.82 -10.60
CA LEU A 158 8.71 9.33 -10.02
C LEU A 158 9.34 10.36 -9.05
N GLN A 159 9.36 11.64 -9.43
CA GLN A 159 9.87 12.72 -8.56
C GLN A 159 9.07 12.81 -7.25
N VAL A 160 7.74 12.78 -7.32
CA VAL A 160 6.87 12.78 -6.13
C VAL A 160 7.17 11.56 -5.27
N PHE A 161 7.12 10.36 -5.85
CA PHE A 161 7.32 9.10 -5.11
C PHE A 161 8.66 9.08 -4.38
N ARG A 162 9.75 9.41 -5.04
CA ARG A 162 11.10 9.46 -4.44
C ARG A 162 11.26 10.56 -3.40
N SER A 163 10.50 11.66 -3.48
CA SER A 163 10.58 12.76 -2.52
C SER A 163 10.00 12.44 -1.15
N ILE A 164 9.15 11.40 -1.04
CA ILE A 164 8.43 11.08 0.20
C ILE A 164 9.37 10.84 1.37
N VAL A 165 10.44 10.09 1.15
CA VAL A 165 11.47 9.84 2.19
C VAL A 165 12.03 11.15 2.77
N THR A 166 12.45 12.05 1.88
CA THR A 166 13.02 13.34 2.30
C THR A 166 12.00 14.20 3.04
N GLN A 167 10.74 14.14 2.64
CA GLN A 167 9.68 14.92 3.26
C GLN A 167 9.28 14.38 4.63
N LEU A 168 9.25 13.04 4.80
CA LEU A 168 8.95 12.42 6.08
C LEU A 168 10.12 12.54 7.07
N ALA A 169 11.36 12.54 6.60
CA ALA A 169 12.56 12.74 7.44
C ALA A 169 12.70 14.16 8.00
N LYS A 170 11.98 15.15 7.46
CA LYS A 170 12.00 16.52 7.93
C LYS A 170 10.79 16.82 8.83
N PRO A 171 10.90 17.70 9.83
CA PRO A 171 9.80 18.07 10.72
C PRO A 171 8.78 19.00 10.03
N ASN A 172 8.39 18.67 8.80
CA ASN A 172 7.40 19.42 8.05
C ASN A 172 5.99 19.05 8.50
N GLU A 173 5.14 20.05 8.71
CA GLU A 173 3.73 19.83 9.06
C GLU A 173 2.89 19.38 7.87
N LYS A 174 3.34 19.65 6.63
CA LYS A 174 2.65 19.34 5.38
C LYS A 174 3.59 18.98 4.26
N PHE A 175 3.04 18.40 3.18
CA PHE A 175 3.75 18.12 1.94
C PHE A 175 4.25 19.42 1.30
N MET A 176 5.52 19.45 0.92
CA MET A 176 6.20 20.62 0.36
C MET A 176 6.55 20.38 -1.11
N TYR A 177 5.86 21.04 -2.02
CA TYR A 177 6.12 20.92 -3.47
C TYR A 177 7.54 21.34 -3.86
N GLY A 178 8.09 22.35 -3.17
CA GLY A 178 9.48 22.78 -3.34
C GLY A 178 10.53 21.74 -2.93
N ALA A 179 10.16 20.74 -2.10
CA ALA A 179 11.04 19.63 -1.76
C ALA A 179 11.06 18.52 -2.83
N VAL A 180 10.06 18.47 -3.71
CA VAL A 180 10.05 17.58 -4.88
C VAL A 180 11.05 18.09 -5.93
N ARG A 181 10.97 19.40 -6.22
CA ARG A 181 11.86 20.11 -7.12
C ARG A 181 11.91 21.59 -6.72
N GLU A 182 13.08 22.22 -6.79
CA GLU A 182 13.24 23.65 -6.54
C GLU A 182 12.28 24.46 -7.41
N GLY A 183 11.55 25.40 -6.79
CA GLY A 183 10.50 26.18 -7.45
C GLY A 183 9.21 25.43 -7.80
N GLY A 184 9.08 24.15 -7.40
CA GLY A 184 7.90 23.33 -7.65
C GLY A 184 6.65 23.87 -6.96
N ARG A 185 5.50 23.80 -7.67
CA ARG A 185 4.20 24.28 -7.21
C ARG A 185 3.15 23.16 -7.31
N ALA A 186 2.01 23.33 -6.63
CA ALA A 186 0.91 22.36 -6.65
C ALA A 186 0.50 21.95 -8.08
N ARG A 187 0.30 22.90 -8.98
CA ARG A 187 -0.06 22.67 -10.39
C ARG A 187 0.91 21.76 -11.15
N ASP A 188 2.15 21.62 -10.67
CA ASP A 188 3.18 20.83 -11.34
C ASP A 188 3.09 19.34 -10.95
N PHE A 189 2.53 19.02 -9.77
CA PHE A 189 2.60 17.70 -9.18
C PHE A 189 1.27 17.12 -8.68
N GLU A 190 0.18 17.92 -8.62
CA GLU A 190 -1.09 17.46 -8.06
C GLU A 190 -1.66 16.27 -8.84
N GLU A 191 -1.60 16.29 -10.17
CA GLU A 191 -2.01 15.18 -11.02
C GLU A 191 -1.19 13.91 -10.75
N ALA A 192 0.12 14.05 -10.55
CA ALA A 192 0.99 12.95 -10.21
C ALA A 192 0.69 12.36 -8.82
N ILE A 193 0.36 13.22 -7.86
CA ILE A 193 -0.04 12.81 -6.51
C ILE A 193 -1.38 12.08 -6.56
N GLU A 194 -2.39 12.63 -7.27
CA GLU A 194 -3.70 11.98 -7.43
C GLU A 194 -3.55 10.61 -8.07
N TRP A 195 -2.69 10.48 -9.08
CA TRP A 195 -2.42 9.21 -9.72
C TRP A 195 -1.83 8.19 -8.73
N LEU A 196 -0.79 8.57 -7.97
CA LEU A 196 -0.15 7.68 -6.98
C LEU A 196 -1.11 7.27 -5.86
N VAL A 197 -1.99 8.17 -5.43
CA VAL A 197 -3.03 7.87 -4.43
C VAL A 197 -4.09 6.92 -5.02
N SER A 198 -4.56 7.19 -6.24
CA SER A 198 -5.55 6.34 -6.92
C SER A 198 -5.00 4.94 -7.26
N ALA A 199 -3.69 4.85 -7.52
CA ALA A 199 -2.98 3.58 -7.72
C ALA A 199 -2.71 2.82 -6.40
N GLY A 200 -3.09 3.37 -5.23
CA GLY A 200 -2.83 2.77 -3.93
C GLY A 200 -1.36 2.81 -3.47
N MET A 201 -0.50 3.54 -4.20
CA MET A 201 0.94 3.64 -3.90
C MET A 201 1.25 4.60 -2.75
N LEU A 202 0.39 5.59 -2.56
CA LEU A 202 0.50 6.58 -1.49
C LEU A 202 -0.82 6.75 -0.73
N ASN A 203 -0.71 6.91 0.58
CA ASN A 203 -1.81 7.32 1.44
C ASN A 203 -1.73 8.82 1.71
N ARG A 204 -2.78 9.58 1.37
CA ARG A 204 -2.88 11.01 1.66
C ARG A 204 -3.62 11.23 2.98
N VAL A 205 -2.94 11.82 3.96
CA VAL A 205 -3.49 12.13 5.29
C VAL A 205 -3.61 13.64 5.44
N TYR A 206 -4.84 14.13 5.61
CA TYR A 206 -5.13 15.56 5.74
C TYR A 206 -5.07 16.03 7.20
N ASN A 207 -4.58 17.25 7.39
CA ASN A 207 -4.75 17.95 8.65
C ASN A 207 -6.22 18.40 8.80
N LEU A 208 -6.68 18.45 10.05
CA LEU A 208 -8.04 18.92 10.38
C LEU A 208 -7.97 20.26 11.08
N SER A 209 -8.93 21.16 10.77
CA SER A 209 -9.10 22.41 11.50
C SER A 209 -9.79 22.22 12.84
N LYS A 210 -10.62 21.15 12.97
CA LYS A 210 -11.35 20.76 14.18
C LYS A 210 -11.56 19.25 14.21
N LEU A 211 -11.69 18.67 15.42
CA LEU A 211 -12.04 17.26 15.64
C LEU A 211 -13.55 17.13 15.89
N GLU A 212 -14.35 17.47 14.89
CA GLU A 212 -15.81 17.40 14.91
C GLU A 212 -16.32 16.56 13.73
N HIS A 213 -17.45 15.86 13.90
CA HIS A 213 -18.07 15.09 12.81
C HIS A 213 -18.97 15.99 11.93
N PRO A 214 -18.97 15.78 10.60
CA PRO A 214 -18.17 14.82 9.86
C PRO A 214 -16.73 15.33 9.65
N LEU A 215 -15.73 14.52 9.93
CA LEU A 215 -14.31 14.90 9.83
C LEU A 215 -13.93 15.46 8.45
N SER A 216 -14.59 14.96 7.40
CA SER A 216 -14.35 15.41 6.02
C SER A 216 -14.63 16.92 5.81
N ALA A 217 -15.57 17.50 6.56
CA ALA A 217 -15.90 18.93 6.48
C ALA A 217 -14.81 19.84 7.05
N PHE A 218 -13.93 19.30 7.88
CA PHE A 218 -12.86 20.03 8.57
C PHE A 218 -11.47 19.79 7.99
N ARG A 219 -11.36 19.07 6.86
CA ARG A 219 -10.09 18.83 6.16
C ARG A 219 -9.51 20.14 5.62
N LYS A 220 -8.24 20.38 5.90
CA LYS A 220 -7.46 21.44 5.25
C LYS A 220 -6.85 20.89 3.98
N MET A 221 -7.43 21.20 2.83
CA MET A 221 -7.04 20.63 1.54
C MET A 221 -5.61 20.97 1.11
N ASP A 222 -5.05 22.06 1.62
CA ASP A 222 -3.68 22.52 1.39
C ASP A 222 -2.65 22.01 2.43
N GLN A 223 -3.11 21.22 3.41
CA GLN A 223 -2.29 20.68 4.49
C GLN A 223 -2.48 19.17 4.62
N PHE A 224 -1.67 18.43 3.91
CA PHE A 224 -1.65 16.97 3.94
C PHE A 224 -0.23 16.44 4.00
N LYS A 225 -0.07 15.20 4.44
CA LYS A 225 1.14 14.40 4.31
C LYS A 225 0.87 13.21 3.40
N LEU A 226 1.92 12.72 2.75
CA LEU A 226 1.89 11.51 1.94
C LEU A 226 2.76 10.45 2.60
N PHE A 227 2.23 9.25 2.67
CA PHE A 227 2.92 8.07 3.21
C PHE A 227 2.93 6.98 2.15
N VAL A 228 4.06 6.28 2.02
CA VAL A 228 4.12 5.07 1.21
C VAL A 228 3.20 4.01 1.82
N PHE A 229 2.56 3.22 0.99
CA PHE A 229 1.56 2.23 1.40
C PHE A 229 2.13 1.06 2.23
N ASP A 230 3.46 0.89 2.26
CA ASP A 230 4.15 -0.15 3.02
C ASP A 230 5.39 0.40 3.75
N THR A 231 5.55 0.03 5.02
CA THR A 231 6.63 0.51 5.87
C THR A 231 7.99 -0.06 5.48
N GLY A 232 8.04 -1.33 5.07
CA GLY A 232 9.26 -1.99 4.63
C GLY A 232 9.81 -1.38 3.34
N LEU A 233 8.93 -1.04 2.39
CA LEU A 233 9.33 -0.33 1.17
C LEU A 233 9.80 1.09 1.48
N LEU A 234 9.10 1.82 2.36
CA LEU A 234 9.53 3.15 2.80
C LEU A 234 10.93 3.10 3.41
N LYS A 235 11.18 2.13 4.29
CA LYS A 235 12.48 1.92 4.92
C LYS A 235 13.56 1.63 3.88
N TYR A 236 13.29 0.73 2.91
CA TYR A 236 14.22 0.44 1.81
C TYR A 236 14.54 1.71 1.02
N MET A 237 13.54 2.49 0.63
CA MET A 237 13.70 3.76 -0.08
C MET A 237 14.53 4.78 0.72
N ALA A 238 14.46 4.73 2.05
CA ALA A 238 15.25 5.56 2.96
C ALA A 238 16.72 5.12 3.05
N GLY A 239 17.11 4.00 2.44
CA GLY A 239 18.47 3.46 2.49
C GLY A 239 18.87 2.94 3.86
N ILE A 240 17.90 2.58 4.71
CA ILE A 240 18.16 2.02 6.05
C ILE A 240 18.51 0.55 5.92
N ASP A 241 19.68 0.15 6.41
CA ASP A 241 20.17 -1.23 6.34
C ASP A 241 19.37 -2.16 7.30
N ASN A 242 18.91 -3.28 6.79
CA ASN A 242 18.22 -4.30 7.55
C ASN A 242 19.10 -4.97 8.61
N SER A 243 20.38 -5.21 8.30
CA SER A 243 21.28 -5.91 9.19
C SER A 243 21.53 -5.16 10.49
N ALA A 244 21.64 -3.84 10.43
CA ALA A 244 21.86 -3.00 11.60
C ALA A 244 20.70 -3.04 12.61
N ILE A 245 19.46 -3.21 12.11
CA ILE A 245 18.25 -3.20 12.93
C ILE A 245 17.99 -4.59 13.55
N LEU A 246 18.18 -5.64 12.76
CA LEU A 246 17.98 -7.03 13.24
C LEU A 246 19.07 -7.49 14.22
N LEU A 247 20.24 -6.84 14.22
CA LEU A 247 21.35 -7.10 15.14
C LEU A 247 21.22 -6.34 16.47
N LYS A 248 20.07 -5.72 16.78
CA LYS A 248 19.78 -4.98 18.03
C LYS A 248 20.75 -3.83 18.33
N THR A 249 21.31 -3.19 17.31
CA THR A 249 22.03 -1.93 17.49
C THR A 249 21.00 -0.80 17.66
N ASP A 250 21.20 0.06 18.68
CA ASP A 250 20.30 1.17 19.06
C ASP A 250 20.08 2.19 17.91
N TYR A 251 19.24 1.84 16.94
CA TYR A 251 18.73 2.83 15.98
C TYR A 251 17.49 3.49 16.57
N GLN A 252 17.60 4.72 16.99
CA GLN A 252 16.45 5.55 17.29
C GLN A 252 15.83 6.01 15.97
N PHE A 253 14.67 5.43 15.63
CA PHE A 253 13.79 6.02 14.62
C PHE A 253 13.26 7.36 15.17
N LYS A 254 13.70 8.46 14.57
CA LYS A 254 13.15 9.80 14.84
C LYS A 254 12.01 10.08 13.87
#